data_957ef7d9d29d8a504acdc681b61af9b0
#
_entry.id   957ef7d9d29d8a504acdc681b61af9b0
#
_cell.length_a   1.000
_cell.length_b   1.000
_cell.length_c   1.000
_cell.angle_alpha   90.00
_cell.angle_beta   90.00
_cell.angle_gamma   90.00
#
_symmetry.space_group_name_H-M   'P 1'
#
loop_
_entity.id
_entity.type
_entity.pdbx_description
1 polymer ?
#
loop_
_entity_poly.entity_id
_entity_poly.type
_entity_poly.pdbx_seq_one_letter_code
_entity_poly.pdbx_strand_id
1 'polypeptide(L)'
;SVMSKNVSRLEKYVNAMTNLYRLEDIEISRHRITVYSLIDSLNDTAELLCCDKHFSITTNGENVAIFINLDAVMQIYENLLSNSIRYAKNDIAISVVIKNNDLVISVSDDGCGFKNSDIEKATLPFYKLSKDISTEHLGLGLNICKILCERHGGNIQIANNKAGGACVTVKINCSES
;
A
#
# COMPACT_ATOMS: atom_id res chain seq x y z
N SER A 1 -23.83 -9.00 22.93
CA SER A 1 -23.46 -10.33 23.43
C SER A 1 -22.12 -10.75 22.83
N VAL A 2 -21.32 -11.55 23.55
CA VAL A 2 -20.02 -12.07 23.08
C VAL A 2 -20.19 -12.84 21.76
N MET A 3 -21.29 -13.59 21.65
CA MET A 3 -21.62 -14.38 20.47
C MET A 3 -21.83 -13.50 19.22
N SER A 4 -22.53 -12.40 19.34
CA SER A 4 -22.77 -11.44 18.25
C SER A 4 -21.45 -10.80 17.75
N LYS A 5 -20.51 -10.47 18.64
CA LYS A 5 -19.19 -9.96 18.27
C LYS A 5 -18.34 -11.00 17.52
N ASN A 6 -18.42 -12.27 17.94
CA ASN A 6 -17.69 -13.33 17.28
C ASN A 6 -18.25 -13.65 15.88
N VAL A 7 -19.56 -13.65 15.71
CA VAL A 7 -20.22 -13.82 14.40
C VAL A 7 -19.82 -12.70 13.44
N SER A 8 -19.93 -11.43 13.86
CA SER A 8 -19.52 -10.28 13.04
C SER A 8 -18.02 -10.32 12.67
N ARG A 9 -17.19 -10.84 13.56
CA ARG A 9 -15.76 -11.02 13.28
C ARG A 9 -15.52 -12.11 12.23
N LEU A 10 -16.22 -13.24 12.31
CA LEU A 10 -16.13 -14.31 11.31
C LEU A 10 -16.64 -13.84 9.95
N GLU A 11 -17.74 -13.09 9.88
CA GLU A 11 -18.23 -12.50 8.64
C GLU A 11 -17.20 -11.58 7.98
N LYS A 12 -16.51 -10.73 8.77
CA LYS A 12 -15.42 -9.89 8.29
C LYS A 12 -14.27 -10.73 7.67
N TYR A 13 -13.90 -11.84 8.32
CA TYR A 13 -12.84 -12.72 7.81
C TYR A 13 -13.25 -13.41 6.51
N VAL A 14 -14.47 -13.95 6.43
CA VAL A 14 -14.99 -14.62 5.23
C VAL A 14 -15.05 -13.64 4.05
N ASN A 15 -15.60 -12.44 4.26
CA ASN A 15 -15.66 -11.40 3.23
C ASN A 15 -14.27 -10.98 2.76
N ALA A 16 -13.32 -10.85 3.68
CA ALA A 16 -11.95 -10.49 3.37
C ALA A 16 -11.24 -11.57 2.53
N MET A 17 -11.44 -12.85 2.86
CA MET A 17 -10.92 -13.98 2.07
C MET A 17 -11.54 -14.02 0.68
N THR A 18 -12.86 -13.86 0.58
CA THR A 18 -13.55 -13.80 -0.72
C THR A 18 -13.01 -12.67 -1.60
N ASN A 19 -12.75 -11.50 -1.01
CA ASN A 19 -12.17 -10.38 -1.74
C ASN A 19 -10.73 -10.66 -2.19
N LEU A 20 -9.90 -11.34 -1.38
CA LEU A 20 -8.56 -11.75 -1.79
C LEU A 20 -8.59 -12.69 -3.00
N TYR A 21 -9.45 -13.72 -2.99
CA TYR A 21 -9.60 -14.61 -4.14
C TYR A 21 -10.05 -13.86 -5.40
N ARG A 22 -10.97 -12.90 -5.27
CA ARG A 22 -11.39 -12.06 -6.41
C ARG A 22 -10.25 -11.23 -6.99
N LEU A 23 -9.35 -10.73 -6.14
CA LEU A 23 -8.18 -9.97 -6.61
C LEU A 23 -7.22 -10.83 -7.44
N GLU A 24 -7.16 -12.15 -7.20
CA GLU A 24 -6.34 -13.07 -7.99
C GLU A 24 -6.91 -13.30 -9.39
N ASP A 25 -8.22 -13.14 -9.58
CA ASP A 25 -8.94 -13.44 -10.83
C ASP A 25 -9.35 -12.20 -11.64
N ILE A 26 -9.22 -10.98 -11.09
CA ILE A 26 -9.61 -9.74 -11.79
C ILE A 26 -8.77 -9.55 -13.05
N GLU A 27 -9.42 -9.30 -14.18
CA GLU A 27 -8.75 -8.88 -15.41
C GLU A 27 -8.12 -7.50 -15.22
N ILE A 28 -6.83 -7.37 -15.57
CA ILE A 28 -6.09 -6.13 -15.41
C ILE A 28 -6.24 -5.31 -16.68
N SER A 29 -7.13 -4.33 -16.67
CA SER A 29 -7.22 -3.33 -17.75
C SER A 29 -6.28 -2.17 -17.41
N ARG A 30 -5.33 -1.89 -18.32
CA ARG A 30 -4.42 -0.74 -18.19
C ARG A 30 -4.91 0.39 -19.07
N HIS A 31 -4.82 1.61 -18.56
CA HIS A 31 -5.18 2.82 -19.28
C HIS A 31 -4.01 3.79 -19.30
N ARG A 32 -3.94 4.59 -20.38
CA ARG A 32 -2.92 5.63 -20.52
C ARG A 32 -3.28 6.81 -19.63
N ILE A 33 -2.38 7.15 -18.70
CA ILE A 33 -2.45 8.37 -17.88
C ILE A 33 -1.10 9.07 -17.88
N THR A 34 -1.03 10.30 -17.39
CA THR A 34 0.23 11.01 -17.18
C THR A 34 0.70 10.85 -15.72
N VAL A 35 2.00 10.94 -15.50
CA VAL A 35 2.58 10.89 -14.15
C VAL A 35 2.02 12.02 -13.27
N TYR A 36 1.81 13.22 -13.81
CA TYR A 36 1.26 14.33 -13.03
C TYR A 36 -0.20 14.08 -12.63
N SER A 37 -1.02 13.50 -13.53
CA SER A 37 -2.39 13.12 -13.17
C SER A 37 -2.43 12.06 -12.07
N LEU A 38 -1.49 11.12 -12.08
CA LEU A 38 -1.34 10.16 -10.97
C LEU A 38 -0.97 10.89 -9.68
N ILE A 39 0.04 11.78 -9.72
CA ILE A 39 0.49 12.52 -8.54
C ILE A 39 -0.63 13.36 -7.94
N ASP A 40 -1.45 14.02 -8.77
CA ASP A 40 -2.62 14.77 -8.31
C ASP A 40 -3.58 13.86 -7.54
N SER A 41 -3.91 12.67 -8.08
CA SER A 41 -4.78 11.69 -7.41
C SER A 41 -4.18 11.19 -6.08
N LEU A 42 -2.87 10.95 -6.04
CA LEU A 42 -2.17 10.52 -4.81
C LEU A 42 -2.16 11.64 -3.77
N ASN A 43 -1.98 12.89 -4.20
CA ASN A 43 -1.98 14.06 -3.32
C ASN A 43 -3.37 14.26 -2.70
N ASP A 44 -4.43 14.25 -3.51
CA ASP A 44 -5.82 14.37 -3.04
C ASP A 44 -6.15 13.31 -2.00
N THR A 45 -5.72 12.08 -2.24
CA THR A 45 -5.91 10.97 -1.29
C THR A 45 -5.12 11.18 -0.01
N ALA A 46 -3.87 11.65 -0.10
CA ALA A 46 -3.06 11.95 1.09
C ALA A 46 -3.64 13.11 1.90
N GLU A 47 -4.12 14.16 1.27
CA GLU A 47 -4.81 15.28 1.94
C GLU A 47 -6.05 14.82 2.70
N LEU A 48 -6.82 13.88 2.12
CA LEU A 48 -8.01 13.34 2.75
C LEU A 48 -7.68 12.43 3.95
N LEU A 49 -6.64 11.60 3.86
CA LEU A 49 -6.34 10.57 4.85
C LEU A 49 -5.36 11.02 5.95
N CYS A 50 -4.42 11.91 5.64
CA CYS A 50 -3.38 12.35 6.57
C CYS A 50 -3.79 13.54 7.45
N CYS A 51 -5.03 13.56 7.97
CA CYS A 51 -5.57 14.69 8.72
C CYS A 51 -4.68 15.19 9.88
N ASP A 52 -3.97 14.27 10.57
CA ASP A 52 -3.16 14.54 11.76
C ASP A 52 -1.66 14.31 11.54
N LYS A 53 -1.22 14.12 10.31
CA LYS A 53 0.17 13.83 9.96
C LYS A 53 0.66 14.79 8.87
N HIS A 54 1.94 15.14 8.95
CA HIS A 54 2.61 15.84 7.85
C HIS A 54 2.99 14.84 6.77
N PHE A 55 2.72 15.17 5.52
CA PHE A 55 3.17 14.36 4.40
C PHE A 55 3.86 15.20 3.33
N SER A 56 4.72 14.56 2.55
CA SER A 56 5.36 15.13 1.37
C SER A 56 5.37 14.14 0.24
N ILE A 57 5.10 14.60 -0.99
CA ILE A 57 5.22 13.79 -2.21
C ILE A 57 6.35 14.34 -3.06
N THR A 58 7.26 13.46 -3.48
CA THR A 58 8.38 13.79 -4.37
C THR A 58 8.34 12.93 -5.62
N THR A 59 8.83 13.46 -6.75
CA THR A 59 8.93 12.73 -8.02
C THR A 59 10.26 13.04 -8.70
N ASN A 60 10.69 12.18 -9.64
CA ASN A 60 11.87 12.41 -10.47
C ASN A 60 11.61 13.29 -11.73
N GLY A 61 10.42 13.86 -11.84
CA GLY A 61 10.22 15.12 -12.52
C GLY A 61 9.64 15.14 -13.93
N GLU A 62 9.60 14.08 -14.72
CA GLU A 62 9.04 14.15 -16.06
C GLU A 62 7.56 13.76 -16.12
N ASN A 63 6.75 14.59 -16.81
CA ASN A 63 5.35 14.29 -17.06
C ASN A 63 5.21 13.36 -18.28
N VAL A 64 5.61 12.11 -18.11
CA VAL A 64 5.51 11.09 -19.15
C VAL A 64 4.16 10.36 -19.08
N ALA A 65 3.75 9.78 -20.20
CA ALA A 65 2.60 8.88 -20.23
C ALA A 65 3.01 7.49 -19.73
N ILE A 66 2.16 6.90 -18.90
CA ILE A 66 2.30 5.55 -18.36
C ILE A 66 1.00 4.77 -18.58
N PHE A 67 1.09 3.45 -18.61
CA PHE A 67 -0.05 2.54 -18.78
C PHE A 67 -0.23 1.71 -17.51
N ILE A 68 -1.26 2.00 -16.74
CA ILE A 68 -1.54 1.36 -15.47
C ILE A 68 -3.04 1.10 -15.28
N ASN A 69 -3.38 0.20 -14.37
CA ASN A 69 -4.71 0.14 -13.79
C ASN A 69 -4.73 1.11 -12.60
N LEU A 70 -5.37 2.27 -12.77
CA LEU A 70 -5.38 3.33 -11.76
C LEU A 70 -6.03 2.86 -10.45
N ASP A 71 -7.14 2.12 -10.52
CA ASP A 71 -7.86 1.64 -9.32
C ASP A 71 -6.97 0.72 -8.47
N ALA A 72 -6.23 -0.18 -9.12
CA ALA A 72 -5.29 -1.05 -8.43
C ALA A 72 -4.12 -0.27 -7.79
N VAL A 73 -3.57 0.72 -8.51
CA VAL A 73 -2.51 1.60 -7.97
C VAL A 73 -3.02 2.41 -6.79
N MET A 74 -4.23 2.97 -6.88
CA MET A 74 -4.84 3.70 -5.77
C MET A 74 -5.10 2.80 -4.57
N GLN A 75 -5.60 1.59 -4.78
CA GLN A 75 -5.80 0.61 -3.69
C GLN A 75 -4.48 0.23 -3.01
N ILE A 76 -3.40 0.03 -3.77
CA ILE A 76 -2.05 -0.19 -3.21
C ILE A 76 -1.65 1.02 -2.36
N TYR A 77 -1.74 2.22 -2.92
CA TYR A 77 -1.34 3.45 -2.25
C TYR A 77 -2.10 3.69 -0.95
N GLU A 78 -3.42 3.54 -0.95
CA GLU A 78 -4.26 3.68 0.26
C GLU A 78 -3.86 2.69 1.36
N ASN A 79 -3.54 1.44 1.01
CA ASN A 79 -3.05 0.46 1.97
C ASN A 79 -1.68 0.85 2.57
N LEU A 80 -0.74 1.32 1.74
CA LEU A 80 0.56 1.80 2.20
C LEU A 80 0.41 3.01 3.11
N LEU A 81 -0.38 3.99 2.68
CA LEU A 81 -0.60 5.23 3.40
C LEU A 81 -1.31 4.97 4.73
N SER A 82 -2.36 4.14 4.75
CA SER A 82 -3.07 3.74 5.98
C SER A 82 -2.15 3.06 6.99
N ASN A 83 -1.21 2.22 6.53
CA ASN A 83 -0.20 1.65 7.39
C ASN A 83 0.73 2.74 7.96
N SER A 84 1.26 3.62 7.12
CA SER A 84 2.15 4.68 7.57
C SER A 84 1.46 5.65 8.53
N ILE A 85 0.22 6.05 8.29
CA ILE A 85 -0.57 6.89 9.21
C ILE A 85 -0.69 6.25 10.59
N ARG A 86 -0.88 4.93 10.65
CA ARG A 86 -1.03 4.20 11.92
C ARG A 86 0.24 4.18 12.75
N TYR A 87 1.40 4.05 12.10
CA TYR A 87 2.66 3.83 12.80
C TYR A 87 3.55 5.07 12.87
N ALA A 88 3.36 6.04 11.99
CA ALA A 88 4.06 7.32 12.02
C ALA A 88 3.86 8.06 13.34
N LYS A 89 4.91 8.73 13.80
CA LYS A 89 4.81 9.73 14.86
C LYS A 89 4.21 11.02 14.32
N ASN A 90 4.83 11.60 13.30
CA ASN A 90 4.44 12.88 12.71
C ASN A 90 4.53 12.91 11.18
N ASP A 91 5.55 12.30 10.59
CA ASP A 91 5.96 12.56 9.22
C ASP A 91 5.86 11.34 8.32
N ILE A 92 5.32 11.53 7.11
CA ILE A 92 5.20 10.53 6.07
C ILE A 92 5.82 11.10 4.78
N ALA A 93 6.81 10.41 4.23
CA ALA A 93 7.44 10.76 2.96
C ALA A 93 7.01 9.79 1.87
N ILE A 94 6.51 10.33 0.77
CA ILE A 94 6.04 9.57 -0.39
C ILE A 94 6.95 9.92 -1.57
N SER A 95 7.45 8.92 -2.28
CA SER A 95 8.25 9.09 -3.48
C SER A 95 7.60 8.35 -4.64
N VAL A 96 7.44 9.03 -5.78
CA VAL A 96 6.87 8.47 -7.01
C VAL A 96 7.90 8.64 -8.12
N VAL A 97 8.43 7.55 -8.62
CA VAL A 97 9.52 7.55 -9.62
C VAL A 97 9.18 6.61 -10.77
N ILE A 98 9.43 7.07 -11.99
CA ILE A 98 9.40 6.20 -13.17
C ILE A 98 10.84 5.81 -13.52
N LYS A 99 11.10 4.51 -13.58
CA LYS A 99 12.41 3.96 -13.91
C LYS A 99 12.27 2.67 -14.73
N ASN A 100 12.86 2.63 -15.91
CA ASN A 100 12.90 1.44 -16.78
C ASN A 100 11.50 0.85 -17.05
N ASN A 101 10.52 1.68 -17.36
CA ASN A 101 9.11 1.31 -17.57
C ASN A 101 8.41 0.74 -16.31
N ASP A 102 8.96 1.00 -15.14
CA ASP A 102 8.32 0.68 -13.88
C ASP A 102 7.92 1.95 -13.14
N LEU A 103 6.70 1.96 -12.63
CA LEU A 103 6.24 2.89 -11.62
C LEU A 103 6.70 2.38 -10.25
N VAL A 104 7.49 3.17 -9.55
CA VAL A 104 7.97 2.88 -8.20
C VAL A 104 7.35 3.87 -7.24
N ILE A 105 6.56 3.40 -6.29
CA ILE A 105 5.99 4.20 -5.21
C ILE A 105 6.58 3.72 -3.89
N SER A 106 7.18 4.62 -3.14
CA SER A 106 7.70 4.35 -1.80
C SER A 106 6.97 5.22 -0.78
N VAL A 107 6.50 4.61 0.30
CA VAL A 107 5.93 5.32 1.44
C VAL A 107 6.78 5.01 2.67
N SER A 108 7.30 6.05 3.28
CA SER A 108 8.19 5.96 4.44
C SER A 108 7.64 6.81 5.59
N ASP A 109 7.73 6.31 6.80
CA ASP A 109 7.28 6.99 8.02
C ASP A 109 8.42 7.17 9.03
N ASP A 110 8.17 7.99 10.03
CA ASP A 110 9.05 8.25 11.18
C ASP A 110 8.70 7.40 12.41
N GLY A 111 7.98 6.31 12.21
CA GLY A 111 7.55 5.39 13.26
C GLY A 111 8.67 4.52 13.82
N CYS A 112 8.27 3.39 14.42
CA CYS A 112 9.24 2.46 15.02
C CYS A 112 9.82 1.42 14.03
N GLY A 113 9.36 1.43 12.77
CA GLY A 113 9.75 0.45 11.76
C GLY A 113 9.30 -0.98 12.06
N PHE A 114 9.82 -1.91 11.27
CA PHE A 114 9.60 -3.34 11.41
C PHE A 114 10.73 -3.99 12.21
N LYS A 115 10.41 -4.99 13.03
CA LYS A 115 11.44 -5.91 13.53
C LYS A 115 11.93 -6.80 12.38
N ASN A 116 13.20 -7.21 12.41
CA ASN A 116 13.75 -8.08 11.38
C ASN A 116 12.95 -9.37 11.19
N SER A 117 12.43 -9.95 12.28
CA SER A 117 11.56 -11.14 12.26
C SER A 117 10.19 -10.92 11.61
N ASP A 118 9.76 -9.66 11.45
CA ASP A 118 8.45 -9.31 10.96
C ASP A 118 8.48 -8.93 9.47
N ILE A 119 9.64 -8.50 8.95
CA ILE A 119 9.81 -8.05 7.56
C ILE A 119 9.37 -9.14 6.58
N GLU A 120 9.87 -10.38 6.76
CA GLU A 120 9.54 -11.50 5.88
C GLU A 120 8.06 -11.92 5.96
N LYS A 121 7.41 -11.65 7.09
CA LYS A 121 6.03 -12.05 7.37
C LYS A 121 5.01 -10.96 7.10
N ALA A 122 5.44 -9.72 6.96
CA ALA A 122 4.56 -8.56 6.89
C ALA A 122 3.58 -8.59 5.70
N THR A 123 3.91 -9.32 4.62
CA THR A 123 3.02 -9.52 3.47
C THR A 123 2.17 -10.80 3.55
N LEU A 124 2.30 -11.59 4.61
CA LEU A 124 1.43 -12.76 4.80
C LEU A 124 0.00 -12.31 5.16
N PRO A 125 -1.02 -13.01 4.65
CA PRO A 125 -2.40 -12.67 4.98
C PRO A 125 -2.64 -12.84 6.48
N PHE A 126 -3.41 -11.91 7.06
CA PHE A 126 -3.75 -11.86 8.49
C PHE A 126 -2.58 -11.71 9.45
N TYR A 127 -1.38 -11.39 8.94
CA TYR A 127 -0.23 -11.11 9.80
C TYR A 127 -0.40 -9.74 10.48
N LYS A 128 -0.23 -9.72 11.78
CA LYS A 128 -0.28 -8.50 12.61
C LYS A 128 0.95 -8.44 13.49
N LEU A 129 1.46 -7.25 13.69
CA LEU A 129 2.49 -7.01 14.70
C LEU A 129 1.90 -7.28 16.09
N SER A 130 2.72 -7.78 17.03
CA SER A 130 2.28 -8.14 18.38
C SER A 130 1.59 -6.99 19.14
N LYS A 131 1.85 -5.75 18.74
CA LYS A 131 1.24 -4.54 19.31
C LYS A 131 -0.19 -4.29 18.81
N ASP A 132 -0.62 -4.94 17.71
CA ASP A 132 -1.89 -4.68 16.99
C ASP A 132 -2.98 -5.70 17.27
N ILE A 133 -2.80 -6.58 18.25
CA ILE A 133 -3.73 -7.69 18.54
C ILE A 133 -5.14 -7.18 18.86
N SER A 134 -5.28 -5.95 19.36
CA SER A 134 -6.55 -5.34 19.75
C SER A 134 -7.22 -4.50 18.65
N THR A 135 -6.59 -4.31 17.48
CA THR A 135 -7.09 -3.42 16.44
C THR A 135 -8.09 -4.10 15.51
N GLU A 136 -9.06 -3.33 15.00
CA GLU A 136 -10.09 -3.82 14.06
C GLU A 136 -9.55 -4.24 12.69
N HIS A 137 -8.28 -3.99 12.41
CA HIS A 137 -7.64 -4.30 11.13
C HIS A 137 -7.31 -5.78 11.00
N LEU A 138 -7.59 -6.34 9.82
CA LEU A 138 -7.45 -7.76 9.55
C LEU A 138 -6.01 -8.21 9.26
N GLY A 139 -5.06 -7.30 9.03
CA GLY A 139 -3.69 -7.63 8.63
C GLY A 139 -3.58 -8.09 7.16
N LEU A 140 -4.37 -7.49 6.28
CA LEU A 140 -4.43 -7.83 4.85
C LEU A 140 -3.82 -6.78 3.94
N GLY A 141 -3.61 -5.54 4.39
CA GLY A 141 -3.22 -4.42 3.53
C GLY A 141 -1.96 -4.69 2.71
N LEU A 142 -0.87 -5.13 3.35
CA LEU A 142 0.38 -5.44 2.64
C LEU A 142 0.29 -6.71 1.80
N ASN A 143 -0.55 -7.67 2.17
CA ASN A 143 -0.83 -8.84 1.33
C ASN A 143 -1.57 -8.45 0.05
N ILE A 144 -2.58 -7.58 0.14
CA ILE A 144 -3.29 -7.01 -1.02
C ILE A 144 -2.29 -6.27 -1.93
N CYS A 145 -1.41 -5.43 -1.37
CA CYS A 145 -0.37 -4.74 -2.13
C CYS A 145 0.53 -5.74 -2.88
N LYS A 146 0.94 -6.83 -2.22
CA LYS A 146 1.76 -7.88 -2.83
C LYS A 146 1.06 -8.51 -4.03
N ILE A 147 -0.18 -8.97 -3.86
CA ILE A 147 -0.97 -9.60 -4.94
C ILE A 147 -1.12 -8.65 -6.12
N LEU A 148 -1.53 -7.41 -5.87
CA LEU A 148 -1.72 -6.42 -6.93
C LEU A 148 -0.42 -6.07 -7.66
N CYS A 149 0.69 -5.92 -6.95
CA CYS A 149 2.00 -5.67 -7.58
C CYS A 149 2.43 -6.84 -8.46
N GLU A 150 2.36 -8.08 -7.95
CA GLU A 150 2.74 -9.29 -8.69
C GLU A 150 1.90 -9.46 -9.96
N ARG A 151 0.60 -9.19 -9.89
CA ARG A 151 -0.29 -9.22 -11.05
C ARG A 151 0.03 -8.15 -12.10
N HIS A 152 0.62 -7.03 -11.69
CA HIS A 152 1.07 -5.96 -12.58
C HIS A 152 2.54 -6.11 -13.00
N GLY A 153 3.12 -7.29 -12.86
CA GLY A 153 4.50 -7.58 -13.25
C GLY A 153 5.56 -6.89 -12.37
N GLY A 154 5.19 -6.61 -11.12
CA GLY A 154 6.05 -5.94 -10.17
C GLY A 154 6.25 -6.71 -8.88
N ASN A 155 6.62 -6.01 -7.82
CA ASN A 155 6.85 -6.57 -6.49
C ASN A 155 6.65 -5.54 -5.38
N ILE A 156 6.67 -6.01 -4.13
CA ILE A 156 6.71 -5.18 -2.93
C ILE A 156 7.98 -5.47 -2.14
N GLN A 157 8.58 -4.42 -1.58
CA GLN A 157 9.75 -4.51 -0.70
C GLN A 157 9.44 -3.79 0.61
N ILE A 158 9.80 -4.42 1.72
CA ILE A 158 9.61 -3.90 3.06
C ILE A 158 10.98 -3.74 3.70
N ALA A 159 11.25 -2.56 4.21
CA ALA A 159 12.50 -2.22 4.88
C ALA A 159 12.27 -1.19 5.97
N ASN A 160 13.30 -0.90 6.74
CA ASN A 160 13.35 0.28 7.59
C ASN A 160 14.20 1.36 6.91
N ASN A 161 13.80 2.61 7.08
CA ASN A 161 14.60 3.73 6.61
C ASN A 161 15.77 4.01 7.58
N LYS A 162 16.69 4.90 7.18
CA LYS A 162 17.90 5.22 7.96
C LYS A 162 17.60 5.82 9.34
N ALA A 163 16.44 6.44 9.50
CA ALA A 163 16.00 7.04 10.77
C ALA A 163 15.28 6.02 11.68
N GLY A 164 15.10 4.77 11.24
CA GLY A 164 14.49 3.69 12.00
C GLY A 164 13.00 3.47 11.76
N GLY A 165 12.32 4.35 11.02
CA GLY A 165 10.93 4.19 10.62
C GLY A 165 10.75 3.18 9.49
N ALA A 166 9.51 2.81 9.17
CA ALA A 166 9.23 1.90 8.07
C ALA A 166 9.40 2.55 6.70
N CYS A 167 9.76 1.75 5.72
CA CYS A 167 9.76 2.13 4.31
C CYS A 167 9.21 0.95 3.50
N VAL A 168 8.06 1.14 2.86
CA VAL A 168 7.47 0.14 1.98
C VAL A 168 7.51 0.66 0.56
N THR A 169 8.13 -0.09 -0.34
CA THR A 169 8.30 0.25 -1.75
C THR A 169 7.57 -0.76 -2.61
N VAL A 170 6.74 -0.28 -3.51
CA VAL A 170 6.06 -1.08 -4.53
C VAL A 170 6.59 -0.72 -5.91
N LYS A 171 6.69 -1.73 -6.74
CA LYS A 171 7.09 -1.63 -8.13
C LYS A 171 5.98 -2.22 -9.00
N ILE A 172 5.61 -1.52 -10.07
CA ILE A 172 4.53 -1.90 -10.99
C ILE A 172 5.02 -1.63 -12.40
N ASN A 173 4.91 -2.61 -13.29
CA ASN A 173 5.21 -2.37 -14.70
C ASN A 173 4.18 -1.41 -15.29
N CYS A 174 4.65 -0.33 -15.93
CA CYS A 174 3.82 0.72 -16.52
C CYS A 174 4.05 0.92 -18.02
N SER A 175 4.60 -0.09 -18.70
CA SER A 175 4.73 -0.10 -20.15
C SER A 175 3.39 -0.29 -20.85
N GLU A 176 3.28 0.22 -22.05
CA GLU A 176 2.27 -0.21 -23.04
C GLU A 176 2.62 -1.65 -23.42
N SER A 177 1.86 -2.61 -22.94
CA SER A 177 2.09 -4.06 -23.19
C SER A 177 1.64 -4.48 -24.56
#